data_1c6c63d88d600dffc1052a33b811ebe7
#
_entry.id   1c6c63d88d600dffc1052a33b811ebe7
#
_cell.length_a   1.000
_cell.length_b   1.000
_cell.length_c   1.000
_cell.angle_alpha   90.00
_cell.angle_beta   90.00
_cell.angle_gamma   90.00
#
_symmetry.space_group_name_H-M   'P 1'
#
loop_
_entity.id
_entity.type
_entity.pdbx_description
1 polymer ?
#
loop_
_entity_poly.entity_id
_entity_poly.type
_entity_poly.pdbx_seq_one_letter_code
_entity_poly.pdbx_strand_id
1 'polypeptide(L)'
;DGALTRVNGIHRRFPYQTNGDTRKALNSGAVKYIDMHLSTMAQNVRYGFFGDLDVAIVEVCQINEDGSLVPTTSVGNSPTFVSQAKKVIVEVNVSQPLSLVGMHDIYEPLDPPHRKPIPLETPGDRIGTEAIPCDPSKIVAVVPCDVPDTTRPLAPIDDDAKAMSQHLIKFFEQEIAEGRLPKNLLPLQSGVGSVANAVISGLAKGPFTDLSIYTEVIQDGMFDLIDAGKVTVCSGTALSPSPDGLKRFYANIDEYRKKIILRPQEISNNPGICLLYTSPSPRDRT
;
A
#
# COMPACT_ATOMS: atom_id res chain seq x y z
N ASP A 1 -15.51 8.32 -2.04
CA ASP A 1 -16.33 7.71 -3.12
C ASP A 1 -17.84 7.75 -2.84
N GLY A 2 -18.29 7.34 -1.65
CA GLY A 2 -19.73 7.26 -1.35
C GLY A 2 -20.47 8.57 -1.46
N ALA A 3 -19.88 9.66 -0.99
CA ALA A 3 -20.49 10.99 -1.10
C ALA A 3 -20.72 11.41 -2.57
N LEU A 4 -19.69 11.27 -3.41
CA LEU A 4 -19.78 11.56 -4.84
C LEU A 4 -20.76 10.63 -5.56
N THR A 5 -20.83 9.34 -5.17
CA THR A 5 -21.81 8.40 -5.73
C THR A 5 -23.23 8.83 -5.43
N ARG A 6 -23.54 9.30 -4.22
CA ARG A 6 -24.88 9.75 -3.84
C ARG A 6 -25.37 10.99 -4.60
N VAL A 7 -24.46 11.82 -5.12
CA VAL A 7 -24.78 12.99 -5.94
C VAL A 7 -24.52 12.76 -7.43
N ASN A 8 -24.40 11.51 -7.86
CA ASN A 8 -24.08 11.13 -9.25
C ASN A 8 -22.77 11.75 -9.78
N GLY A 9 -21.84 12.04 -8.89
CA GLY A 9 -20.56 12.68 -9.21
C GLY A 9 -19.51 11.72 -9.75
N ILE A 10 -19.79 10.39 -9.76
CA ILE A 10 -18.89 9.37 -10.31
C ILE A 10 -19.48 8.80 -11.59
N HIS A 11 -18.79 8.97 -12.71
CA HIS A 11 -19.18 8.40 -13.98
C HIS A 11 -18.47 7.06 -14.27
N ARG A 12 -17.22 6.94 -13.84
CA ARG A 12 -16.36 5.77 -14.09
C ARG A 12 -15.55 5.44 -12.86
N ARG A 13 -15.42 4.16 -12.55
CA ARG A 13 -14.62 3.66 -11.45
C ARG A 13 -13.63 2.62 -11.93
N PHE A 14 -12.40 2.75 -11.49
CA PHE A 14 -11.35 1.75 -11.67
C PHE A 14 -11.29 0.84 -10.45
N PRO A 15 -10.64 -0.34 -10.52
CA PRO A 15 -10.57 -1.23 -9.39
C PRO A 15 -9.75 -0.58 -8.27
N TYR A 16 -9.94 -0.91 -7.09
CA TYR A 16 -10.77 -1.84 -6.40
C TYR A 16 -11.86 -1.07 -5.63
N GLN A 17 -13.08 -1.65 -5.37
CA GLN A 17 -14.15 -0.88 -4.74
C GLN A 17 -14.65 -1.52 -3.44
N THR A 18 -14.53 -0.79 -2.34
CA THR A 18 -14.96 -1.22 -1.00
C THR A 18 -16.19 -0.47 -0.49
N ASN A 19 -16.48 0.74 -1.02
CA ASN A 19 -17.64 1.52 -0.59
C ASN A 19 -18.96 0.91 -1.06
N GLY A 20 -19.92 0.74 -0.14
CA GLY A 20 -21.20 0.06 -0.40
C GLY A 20 -22.09 0.79 -1.40
N ASP A 21 -22.16 2.13 -1.35
CA ASP A 21 -23.00 2.93 -2.25
C ASP A 21 -22.45 2.85 -3.67
N THR A 22 -21.13 3.02 -3.82
CA THR A 22 -20.46 2.89 -5.13
C THR A 22 -20.59 1.49 -5.71
N ARG A 23 -20.49 0.44 -4.88
CA ARG A 23 -20.69 -0.94 -5.32
C ARG A 23 -22.11 -1.19 -5.82
N LYS A 24 -23.13 -0.64 -5.16
CA LYS A 24 -24.51 -0.68 -5.64
C LYS A 24 -24.67 0.01 -6.99
N ALA A 25 -24.07 1.20 -7.15
CA ALA A 25 -24.12 1.97 -8.39
C ALA A 25 -23.40 1.23 -9.55
N LEU A 26 -22.28 0.55 -9.28
CA LEU A 26 -21.60 -0.30 -10.25
C LEU A 26 -22.48 -1.49 -10.67
N ASN A 27 -23.05 -2.21 -9.70
CA ASN A 27 -23.89 -3.38 -9.97
C ASN A 27 -25.18 -3.04 -10.72
N SER A 28 -25.71 -1.81 -10.56
CA SER A 28 -26.88 -1.34 -11.30
C SER A 28 -26.53 -0.74 -12.67
N GLY A 29 -25.25 -0.62 -13.02
CA GLY A 29 -24.80 0.03 -14.27
C GLY A 29 -24.84 1.55 -14.26
N ALA A 30 -25.20 2.20 -13.14
CA ALA A 30 -25.22 3.65 -13.03
C ALA A 30 -23.81 4.26 -13.09
N VAL A 31 -22.80 3.53 -12.64
CA VAL A 31 -21.39 3.87 -12.75
C VAL A 31 -20.68 2.81 -13.60
N LYS A 32 -19.88 3.23 -14.57
CA LYS A 32 -19.11 2.32 -15.40
C LYS A 32 -17.89 1.81 -14.60
N TYR A 33 -17.65 0.50 -14.69
CA TYR A 33 -16.49 -0.15 -14.10
C TYR A 33 -15.47 -0.54 -15.16
N ILE A 34 -14.20 -0.28 -14.89
CA ILE A 34 -13.08 -0.75 -15.73
C ILE A 34 -12.22 -1.63 -14.85
N ASP A 35 -12.18 -2.92 -15.21
CA ASP A 35 -11.31 -3.89 -14.55
C ASP A 35 -9.89 -3.79 -15.09
N MET A 36 -8.91 -3.83 -14.19
CA MET A 36 -7.49 -3.81 -14.53
C MET A 36 -6.64 -4.21 -13.34
N HIS A 37 -5.40 -4.61 -13.58
CA HIS A 37 -4.44 -4.78 -12.50
C HIS A 37 -4.06 -3.43 -11.89
N LEU A 38 -4.07 -3.35 -10.57
CA LEU A 38 -3.72 -2.13 -9.84
C LEU A 38 -2.30 -1.65 -10.16
N SER A 39 -1.38 -2.58 -10.40
CA SER A 39 0.01 -2.28 -10.80
C SER A 39 0.16 -1.53 -12.13
N THR A 40 -0.86 -1.58 -12.99
CA THR A 40 -0.80 -0.93 -14.32
C THR A 40 -1.55 0.39 -14.38
N MET A 41 -2.23 0.79 -13.30
CA MET A 41 -3.04 2.00 -13.28
C MET A 41 -2.21 3.26 -13.54
N ALA A 42 -1.13 3.45 -12.82
CA ALA A 42 -0.24 4.60 -12.97
C ALA A 42 0.32 4.71 -14.40
N GLN A 43 0.86 3.61 -14.93
CA GLN A 43 1.36 3.54 -16.30
C GLN A 43 0.28 3.90 -17.33
N ASN A 44 -0.94 3.39 -17.18
CA ASN A 44 -2.02 3.65 -18.12
C ASN A 44 -2.46 5.13 -18.09
N VAL A 45 -2.39 5.78 -16.93
CA VAL A 45 -2.61 7.23 -16.79
C VAL A 45 -1.52 8.00 -17.55
N ARG A 46 -0.25 7.69 -17.31
CA ARG A 46 0.88 8.35 -18.01
C ARG A 46 0.85 8.16 -19.53
N TYR A 47 0.39 6.99 -19.99
CA TYR A 47 0.26 6.71 -21.43
C TYR A 47 -0.98 7.34 -22.09
N GLY A 48 -1.81 8.06 -21.30
CA GLY A 48 -2.97 8.76 -21.81
C GLY A 48 -4.16 7.88 -22.20
N PHE A 49 -4.19 6.60 -21.77
CA PHE A 49 -5.31 5.70 -22.11
C PHE A 49 -6.65 6.15 -21.53
N PHE A 50 -6.64 7.01 -20.53
CA PHE A 50 -7.86 7.55 -19.91
C PHE A 50 -8.15 8.99 -20.31
N GLY A 51 -7.36 9.55 -21.24
CA GLY A 51 -7.40 10.96 -21.62
C GLY A 51 -6.65 11.86 -20.64
N ASP A 52 -6.76 13.17 -20.85
CA ASP A 52 -6.12 14.16 -20.00
C ASP A 52 -6.69 14.14 -18.58
N LEU A 53 -5.84 14.34 -17.60
CA LEU A 53 -6.24 14.52 -16.22
C LEU A 53 -6.26 16.02 -15.89
N ASP A 54 -7.46 16.60 -15.82
CA ASP A 54 -7.59 18.03 -15.60
C ASP A 54 -7.32 18.43 -14.15
N VAL A 55 -7.81 17.63 -13.18
CA VAL A 55 -7.67 17.91 -11.75
C VAL A 55 -7.36 16.63 -10.99
N ALA A 56 -6.31 16.65 -10.17
CA ALA A 56 -6.08 15.66 -9.12
C ALA A 56 -6.53 16.23 -7.77
N ILE A 57 -7.17 15.40 -6.96
CA ILE A 57 -7.48 15.72 -5.56
C ILE A 57 -6.71 14.73 -4.71
N VAL A 58 -5.82 15.20 -3.85
CA VAL A 58 -4.94 14.37 -3.04
C VAL A 58 -4.98 14.80 -1.58
N GLU A 59 -5.03 13.80 -0.69
CA GLU A 59 -4.92 13.99 0.75
C GLU A 59 -3.46 13.92 1.17
N VAL A 60 -3.05 14.84 2.05
CA VAL A 60 -1.69 14.94 2.57
C VAL A 60 -1.70 15.31 4.06
N CYS A 61 -0.63 14.99 4.78
CA CYS A 61 -0.42 15.49 6.14
C CYS A 61 0.38 16.81 6.16
N GLN A 62 1.12 17.12 5.08
CA GLN A 62 1.94 18.33 4.98
C GLN A 62 2.17 18.73 3.53
N ILE A 63 2.27 20.04 3.30
CA ILE A 63 2.84 20.64 2.09
C ILE A 63 4.20 21.24 2.50
N ASN A 64 5.26 20.84 1.82
CA ASN A 64 6.61 21.38 2.07
C ASN A 64 6.80 22.76 1.43
N GLU A 65 7.85 23.47 1.82
CA GLU A 65 8.17 24.80 1.29
C GLU A 65 8.43 24.82 -0.22
N ASP A 66 8.94 23.73 -0.76
CA ASP A 66 9.16 23.54 -2.22
C ASP A 66 7.90 23.14 -2.99
N GLY A 67 6.76 22.98 -2.31
CA GLY A 67 5.49 22.55 -2.86
C GLY A 67 5.32 21.04 -2.92
N SER A 68 6.30 20.24 -2.54
CA SER A 68 6.14 18.79 -2.48
C SER A 68 5.15 18.39 -1.39
N LEU A 69 4.45 17.27 -1.62
CA LEU A 69 3.29 16.84 -0.85
C LEU A 69 3.61 15.57 -0.07
N VAL A 70 3.50 15.62 1.25
CA VAL A 70 3.70 14.44 2.11
C VAL A 70 2.39 13.67 2.23
N PRO A 71 2.29 12.45 1.68
CA PRO A 71 1.07 11.65 1.80
C PRO A 71 0.72 11.32 3.25
N THR A 72 -0.49 10.81 3.47
CA THR A 72 -0.93 10.27 4.76
C THR A 72 -0.56 8.80 4.90
N THR A 73 -1.43 7.97 5.45
CA THR A 73 -1.23 6.52 5.64
C THR A 73 -1.32 5.70 4.34
N SER A 74 -1.56 6.36 3.21
CA SER A 74 -1.66 5.73 1.89
C SER A 74 -1.00 6.59 0.82
N VAL A 75 -0.22 5.95 -0.05
CA VAL A 75 0.36 6.59 -1.24
C VAL A 75 -0.49 6.31 -2.48
N GLY A 76 -0.83 5.04 -2.72
CA GLY A 76 -1.61 4.63 -3.89
C GLY A 76 -0.99 5.09 -5.22
N ASN A 77 -1.82 5.67 -6.07
CA ASN A 77 -1.41 6.26 -7.35
C ASN A 77 -1.33 7.80 -7.30
N SER A 78 -1.37 8.40 -6.11
CA SER A 78 -1.34 9.87 -5.92
C SER A 78 -0.14 10.53 -6.61
N PRO A 79 1.09 9.98 -6.59
CA PRO A 79 2.23 10.57 -7.30
C PRO A 79 1.93 10.78 -8.79
N THR A 80 1.45 9.75 -9.46
CA THR A 80 1.11 9.83 -10.89
C THR A 80 -0.05 10.79 -11.16
N PHE A 81 -1.06 10.85 -10.30
CA PHE A 81 -2.14 11.80 -10.48
C PHE A 81 -1.65 13.24 -10.33
N VAL A 82 -0.78 13.51 -9.36
CA VAL A 82 -0.16 14.84 -9.18
C VAL A 82 0.72 15.21 -10.37
N SER A 83 1.56 14.26 -10.84
CA SER A 83 2.48 14.53 -11.96
C SER A 83 1.72 14.79 -13.26
N GLN A 84 0.64 14.05 -13.55
CA GLN A 84 -0.10 14.11 -14.81
C GLN A 84 -1.23 15.16 -14.83
N ALA A 85 -1.76 15.57 -13.70
CA ALA A 85 -2.85 16.55 -13.65
C ALA A 85 -2.40 17.95 -14.06
N LYS A 86 -3.29 18.67 -14.75
CA LYS A 86 -3.09 20.11 -15.06
C LYS A 86 -3.21 20.97 -13.81
N LYS A 87 -4.07 20.57 -12.85
CA LYS A 87 -4.33 21.27 -11.58
C LYS A 87 -4.39 20.28 -10.43
N VAL A 88 -4.03 20.73 -9.24
CA VAL A 88 -4.06 19.91 -8.03
C VAL A 88 -4.86 20.64 -6.96
N ILE A 89 -5.79 19.93 -6.33
CA ILE A 89 -6.46 20.33 -5.09
C ILE A 89 -5.85 19.48 -3.99
N VAL A 90 -5.32 20.14 -2.97
CA VAL A 90 -4.65 19.47 -1.85
C VAL A 90 -5.55 19.52 -0.63
N GLU A 91 -5.97 18.38 -0.14
CA GLU A 91 -6.65 18.21 1.14
C GLU A 91 -5.60 17.98 2.23
N VAL A 92 -5.40 18.97 3.10
CA VAL A 92 -4.48 18.86 4.23
C VAL A 92 -5.24 18.34 5.43
N ASN A 93 -5.03 17.08 5.77
CA ASN A 93 -5.75 16.44 6.87
C ASN A 93 -4.98 16.58 8.18
N VAL A 94 -5.46 17.49 9.04
CA VAL A 94 -4.82 17.80 10.32
C VAL A 94 -5.03 16.72 11.39
N SER A 95 -5.92 15.74 11.16
CA SER A 95 -6.02 14.55 12.01
C SER A 95 -4.84 13.59 11.82
N GLN A 96 -4.08 13.76 10.75
CA GLN A 96 -2.91 12.93 10.44
C GLN A 96 -1.65 13.51 11.11
N PRO A 97 -0.89 12.69 11.86
CA PRO A 97 0.28 13.19 12.58
C PRO A 97 1.44 13.49 11.64
N LEU A 98 2.16 14.58 11.91
CA LEU A 98 3.38 14.93 11.17
C LEU A 98 4.51 13.90 11.31
N SER A 99 4.41 12.98 12.25
CA SER A 99 5.34 11.84 12.37
C SER A 99 5.29 10.88 11.18
N LEU A 100 4.32 11.03 10.28
CA LEU A 100 4.29 10.35 8.97
C LEU A 100 5.39 10.84 8.01
N VAL A 101 5.90 12.06 8.21
CA VAL A 101 7.01 12.59 7.39
C VAL A 101 8.22 11.66 7.50
N GLY A 102 8.77 11.27 6.35
CA GLY A 102 9.91 10.34 6.26
C GLY A 102 9.53 8.84 6.21
N MET A 103 8.23 8.49 6.31
CA MET A 103 7.77 7.11 6.11
C MET A 103 7.64 6.73 4.63
N HIS A 104 7.60 7.69 3.73
CA HIS A 104 7.32 7.49 2.32
C HIS A 104 8.59 7.33 1.49
N ASP A 105 8.47 6.61 0.38
CA ASP A 105 9.51 6.41 -0.63
C ASP A 105 8.86 6.49 -2.02
N ILE A 106 8.74 7.70 -2.52
CA ILE A 106 8.00 8.02 -3.73
C ILE A 106 8.92 7.89 -4.94
N TYR A 107 8.71 6.86 -5.74
CA TYR A 107 9.43 6.61 -6.98
C TYR A 107 8.45 6.38 -8.13
N GLU A 108 8.62 7.09 -9.21
CA GLU A 108 7.89 6.88 -10.46
C GLU A 108 8.86 6.35 -11.53
N PRO A 109 8.59 5.15 -12.12
CA PRO A 109 9.40 4.64 -13.20
C PRO A 109 9.33 5.55 -14.44
N LEU A 110 10.44 5.68 -15.13
CA LEU A 110 10.45 6.36 -16.43
C LEU A 110 9.62 5.56 -17.45
N ASP A 111 9.00 6.26 -18.39
CA ASP A 111 8.27 5.64 -19.48
C ASP A 111 9.22 5.27 -20.67
N PRO A 112 8.84 4.31 -21.52
CA PRO A 112 9.58 4.00 -22.73
C PRO A 112 9.78 5.25 -23.63
N PRO A 113 10.93 5.35 -24.32
CA PRO A 113 12.03 4.39 -24.40
C PRO A 113 13.05 4.48 -23.26
N HIS A 114 12.84 5.34 -22.28
CA HIS A 114 13.80 5.62 -21.21
C HIS A 114 13.62 4.73 -19.96
N ARG A 115 12.67 3.79 -20.01
CA ARG A 115 12.39 2.89 -18.90
C ARG A 115 13.61 2.06 -18.52
N LYS A 116 13.88 2.01 -17.23
CA LYS A 116 14.93 1.19 -16.62
C LYS A 116 14.29 0.20 -15.62
N PRO A 117 14.96 -0.89 -15.28
CA PRO A 117 14.57 -1.71 -14.16
C PRO A 117 14.40 -0.86 -12.90
N ILE A 118 13.39 -1.15 -12.10
CA ILE A 118 13.18 -0.48 -10.81
C ILE A 118 14.36 -0.88 -9.91
N PRO A 119 15.14 0.08 -9.38
CA PRO A 119 16.39 -0.21 -8.64
C PRO A 119 16.11 -0.63 -7.19
N LEU A 120 15.17 -1.53 -6.97
CA LEU A 120 14.76 -2.05 -5.69
C LEU A 120 15.28 -3.49 -5.56
N GLU A 121 16.26 -3.73 -4.69
CA GLU A 121 16.88 -5.04 -4.48
C GLU A 121 16.38 -5.70 -3.19
N THR A 122 16.02 -4.90 -2.18
CA THR A 122 15.46 -5.37 -0.92
C THR A 122 14.22 -4.57 -0.52
N PRO A 123 13.30 -5.14 0.28
CA PRO A 123 12.13 -4.40 0.78
C PRO A 123 12.47 -3.11 1.55
N GLY A 124 13.68 -3.02 2.08
CA GLY A 124 14.15 -1.88 2.86
C GLY A 124 14.79 -0.75 2.06
N ASP A 125 15.08 -0.97 0.77
CA ASP A 125 15.73 0.05 -0.05
C ASP A 125 14.85 1.28 -0.22
N ARG A 126 15.43 2.46 -0.13
CA ARG A 126 14.78 3.71 -0.48
C ARG A 126 15.33 4.19 -1.81
N ILE A 127 14.46 4.31 -2.79
CA ILE A 127 14.82 4.57 -4.20
C ILE A 127 14.22 5.87 -4.75
N GLY A 128 13.37 6.53 -3.95
CA GLY A 128 12.64 7.73 -4.33
C GLY A 128 12.81 8.88 -3.34
N THR A 129 11.81 9.73 -3.26
CA THR A 129 11.73 10.89 -2.38
C THR A 129 10.76 10.66 -1.23
N GLU A 130 10.91 11.42 -0.13
CA GLU A 130 10.02 11.32 1.04
C GLU A 130 8.66 12.00 0.85
N ALA A 131 8.50 12.77 -0.22
CA ALA A 131 7.26 13.47 -0.57
C ALA A 131 7.02 13.39 -2.08
N ILE A 132 5.77 13.57 -2.49
CA ILE A 132 5.37 13.62 -3.89
C ILE A 132 5.86 14.96 -4.47
N PRO A 133 6.73 14.96 -5.49
CA PRO A 133 7.11 16.18 -6.19
C PRO A 133 5.88 16.85 -6.81
N CYS A 134 5.68 18.13 -6.55
CA CYS A 134 4.58 18.89 -7.11
C CYS A 134 5.06 20.29 -7.47
N ASP A 135 4.76 20.74 -8.69
CA ASP A 135 4.95 22.13 -9.06
C ASP A 135 3.90 22.98 -8.32
N PRO A 136 4.31 23.93 -7.45
CA PRO A 136 3.38 24.77 -6.69
C PRO A 136 2.37 25.51 -7.56
N SER A 137 2.72 25.83 -8.81
CA SER A 137 1.83 26.54 -9.75
C SER A 137 0.60 25.70 -10.15
N LYS A 138 0.65 24.38 -9.99
CA LYS A 138 -0.47 23.47 -10.23
C LYS A 138 -1.47 23.45 -9.07
N ILE A 139 -1.08 23.88 -7.87
CA ILE A 139 -1.94 23.87 -6.68
C ILE A 139 -2.94 25.01 -6.77
N VAL A 140 -4.19 24.69 -7.08
CA VAL A 140 -5.25 25.68 -7.25
C VAL A 140 -6.11 25.87 -6.02
N ALA A 141 -6.09 24.92 -5.08
CA ALA A 141 -6.77 25.04 -3.80
C ALA A 141 -6.07 24.14 -2.75
N VAL A 142 -6.08 24.65 -1.51
CA VAL A 142 -5.69 23.90 -0.31
C VAL A 142 -6.91 23.87 0.60
N VAL A 143 -7.35 22.68 0.96
CA VAL A 143 -8.55 22.44 1.77
C VAL A 143 -8.12 21.79 3.08
N PRO A 144 -8.12 22.50 4.22
CA PRO A 144 -7.88 21.86 5.51
C PRO A 144 -9.08 20.99 5.90
N CYS A 145 -8.83 19.80 6.37
CA CYS A 145 -9.84 18.91 6.94
C CYS A 145 -9.33 18.27 8.22
N ASP A 146 -10.26 17.81 9.05
CA ASP A 146 -9.98 17.08 10.30
C ASP A 146 -10.88 15.84 10.32
N VAL A 147 -10.48 14.85 9.49
CA VAL A 147 -11.26 13.62 9.29
C VAL A 147 -10.36 12.43 9.55
N PRO A 148 -10.57 11.71 10.67
CA PRO A 148 -9.81 10.50 10.94
C PRO A 148 -9.99 9.44 9.85
N ASP A 149 -8.95 8.62 9.65
CA ASP A 149 -9.01 7.50 8.73
C ASP A 149 -10.17 6.56 9.07
N THR A 150 -10.91 6.16 8.06
CA THR A 150 -12.00 5.18 8.21
C THR A 150 -11.47 3.81 7.84
N THR A 151 -11.29 2.97 8.84
CA THR A 151 -10.88 1.58 8.68
C THR A 151 -12.05 0.62 8.92
N ARG A 152 -11.87 -0.63 8.52
CA ARG A 152 -12.88 -1.67 8.71
C ARG A 152 -12.42 -2.67 9.74
N PRO A 153 -13.33 -3.18 10.59
CA PRO A 153 -13.02 -4.34 11.41
C PRO A 153 -12.57 -5.49 10.52
N LEU A 154 -11.51 -6.16 10.92
CA LEU A 154 -11.08 -7.40 10.28
C LEU A 154 -12.05 -8.52 10.66
N ALA A 155 -12.31 -9.43 9.72
CA ALA A 155 -13.08 -10.63 10.03
C ALA A 155 -12.37 -11.43 11.14
N PRO A 156 -13.11 -11.95 12.14
CA PRO A 156 -12.53 -12.80 13.16
C PRO A 156 -11.81 -14.00 12.53
N ILE A 157 -10.70 -14.39 13.14
CA ILE A 157 -9.99 -15.61 12.76
C ILE A 157 -10.80 -16.81 13.27
N ASP A 158 -11.39 -17.57 12.37
CA ASP A 158 -12.10 -18.80 12.66
C ASP A 158 -11.15 -19.99 12.89
N ASP A 159 -11.70 -21.14 13.27
CA ASP A 159 -10.89 -22.31 13.59
C ASP A 159 -10.25 -22.93 12.34
N ASP A 160 -10.89 -22.82 11.18
CA ASP A 160 -10.32 -23.27 9.91
C ASP A 160 -9.10 -22.42 9.52
N ALA A 161 -9.20 -21.10 9.63
CA ALA A 161 -8.07 -20.20 9.38
C ALA A 161 -6.91 -20.45 10.35
N LYS A 162 -7.20 -20.77 11.63
CA LYS A 162 -6.17 -21.17 12.61
C LYS A 162 -5.49 -22.49 12.22
N ALA A 163 -6.28 -23.48 11.81
CA ALA A 163 -5.76 -24.77 11.37
C ALA A 163 -4.86 -24.62 10.12
N MET A 164 -5.32 -23.85 9.12
CA MET A 164 -4.52 -23.52 7.93
C MET A 164 -3.20 -22.85 8.31
N SER A 165 -3.25 -21.86 9.21
CA SER A 165 -2.05 -21.17 9.71
C SER A 165 -1.06 -22.15 10.35
N GLN A 166 -1.54 -23.06 11.20
CA GLN A 166 -0.69 -24.05 11.87
C GLN A 166 -0.02 -25.00 10.88
N HIS A 167 -0.74 -25.45 9.85
CA HIS A 167 -0.18 -26.29 8.80
C HIS A 167 0.91 -25.55 8.02
N LEU A 168 0.67 -24.28 7.67
CA LEU A 168 1.64 -23.48 6.93
C LEU A 168 2.91 -23.22 7.76
N ILE A 169 2.76 -22.93 9.06
CA ILE A 169 3.91 -22.74 9.95
C ILE A 169 4.76 -24.01 10.04
N LYS A 170 4.13 -25.17 10.23
CA LYS A 170 4.84 -26.46 10.23
C LYS A 170 5.55 -26.72 8.90
N PHE A 171 4.92 -26.37 7.80
CA PHE A 171 5.55 -26.46 6.48
C PHE A 171 6.80 -25.59 6.39
N PHE A 172 6.74 -24.33 6.83
CA PHE A 172 7.91 -23.46 6.84
C PHE A 172 9.03 -23.99 7.76
N GLU A 173 8.68 -24.49 8.93
CA GLU A 173 9.66 -25.11 9.85
C GLU A 173 10.36 -26.30 9.20
N GLN A 174 9.61 -27.14 8.48
CA GLN A 174 10.16 -28.28 7.74
C GLN A 174 11.07 -27.82 6.60
N GLU A 175 10.63 -26.84 5.80
CA GLU A 175 11.43 -26.31 4.67
C GLU A 175 12.76 -25.70 5.15
N ILE A 176 12.74 -25.04 6.31
CA ILE A 176 13.96 -24.52 6.94
C ILE A 176 14.85 -25.66 7.44
N ALA A 177 14.27 -26.65 8.10
CA ALA A 177 15.03 -27.81 8.62
C ALA A 177 15.71 -28.60 7.49
N GLU A 178 15.08 -28.68 6.32
CA GLU A 178 15.60 -29.35 5.13
C GLU A 178 16.50 -28.45 4.26
N GLY A 179 16.74 -27.20 4.68
CA GLY A 179 17.61 -26.24 3.99
C GLY A 179 17.05 -25.66 2.70
N ARG A 180 15.74 -25.80 2.44
CA ARG A 180 15.08 -25.23 1.24
C ARG A 180 14.62 -23.80 1.43
N LEU A 181 14.39 -23.35 2.66
CA LEU A 181 14.10 -21.97 3.00
C LEU A 181 15.10 -21.45 4.04
N PRO A 182 15.48 -20.16 3.97
CA PRO A 182 16.25 -19.53 5.03
C PRO A 182 15.36 -19.27 6.27
N LYS A 183 15.99 -19.06 7.43
CA LYS A 183 15.27 -18.82 8.70
C LYS A 183 14.39 -17.56 8.68
N ASN A 184 14.73 -16.57 7.87
CA ASN A 184 13.97 -15.34 7.70
C ASN A 184 12.86 -15.45 6.65
N LEU A 185 12.60 -16.62 6.09
CA LEU A 185 11.55 -16.99 5.13
C LEU A 185 11.58 -16.21 3.78
N LEU A 186 12.63 -15.43 3.51
CA LEU A 186 12.64 -14.47 2.39
C LEU A 186 11.56 -13.38 2.58
N PRO A 187 11.49 -12.37 1.70
CA PRO A 187 10.42 -11.37 1.80
C PRO A 187 9.03 -12.00 1.70
N LEU A 188 8.17 -11.63 2.65
CA LEU A 188 6.81 -12.13 2.74
C LEU A 188 5.83 -11.14 2.09
N GLN A 189 4.86 -11.68 1.37
CA GLN A 189 3.69 -10.94 0.90
C GLN A 189 2.42 -11.55 1.51
N SER A 190 1.50 -10.71 1.93
CA SER A 190 0.23 -11.16 2.49
C SER A 190 -0.94 -10.40 1.87
N GLY A 191 -1.97 -11.12 1.48
CA GLY A 191 -3.23 -10.54 1.04
C GLY A 191 -4.11 -10.07 2.21
N VAL A 192 -5.32 -9.61 1.89
CA VAL A 192 -6.33 -9.19 2.87
C VAL A 192 -7.29 -10.35 3.15
N GLY A 193 -7.53 -10.64 4.42
CA GLY A 193 -8.51 -11.66 4.81
C GLY A 193 -8.18 -12.41 6.08
N SER A 194 -9.14 -13.21 6.59
CA SER A 194 -9.02 -13.95 7.86
C SER A 194 -7.88 -14.97 7.84
N VAL A 195 -7.71 -15.70 6.74
CA VAL A 195 -6.63 -16.70 6.57
C VAL A 195 -5.26 -16.01 6.58
N ALA A 196 -5.10 -14.93 5.79
CA ALA A 196 -3.87 -14.16 5.76
C ALA A 196 -3.49 -13.62 7.14
N ASN A 197 -4.45 -13.04 7.85
CA ASN A 197 -4.24 -12.56 9.22
C ASN A 197 -3.88 -13.69 10.19
N ALA A 198 -4.52 -14.86 10.07
CA ALA A 198 -4.20 -16.01 10.89
C ALA A 198 -2.77 -16.49 10.69
N VAL A 199 -2.31 -16.54 9.44
CA VAL A 199 -0.92 -16.92 9.10
C VAL A 199 0.07 -15.93 9.69
N ILE A 200 -0.13 -14.62 9.43
CA ILE A 200 0.78 -13.58 9.94
C ILE A 200 0.81 -13.57 11.48
N SER A 201 -0.35 -13.66 12.14
CA SER A 201 -0.43 -13.77 13.60
C SER A 201 0.23 -15.06 14.13
N GLY A 202 0.17 -16.14 13.36
CA GLY A 202 0.87 -17.39 13.67
C GLY A 202 2.39 -17.25 13.58
N LEU A 203 2.90 -16.55 12.57
CA LEU A 203 4.33 -16.26 12.44
C LEU A 203 4.85 -15.43 13.63
N ALA A 204 4.03 -14.55 14.21
CA ALA A 204 4.39 -13.79 15.41
C ALA A 204 4.68 -14.71 16.61
N LYS A 205 4.06 -15.87 16.68
CA LYS A 205 4.25 -16.88 17.74
C LYS A 205 5.29 -17.95 17.40
N GLY A 206 5.62 -18.10 16.13
CA GLY A 206 6.57 -19.10 15.64
C GLY A 206 8.06 -18.75 15.91
N PRO A 207 8.99 -19.58 15.48
CA PRO A 207 10.42 -19.39 15.73
C PRO A 207 11.12 -18.43 14.75
N PHE A 208 10.37 -17.81 13.85
CA PHE A 208 10.90 -16.98 12.77
C PHE A 208 11.38 -15.62 13.28
N THR A 209 12.49 -15.14 12.75
CA THR A 209 13.11 -13.84 13.07
C THR A 209 13.64 -13.17 11.81
N ASP A 210 13.94 -11.89 11.92
CA ASP A 210 14.53 -11.08 10.83
C ASP A 210 13.68 -11.09 9.55
N LEU A 211 12.36 -11.17 9.73
CA LEU A 211 11.41 -11.18 8.64
C LEU A 211 11.41 -9.82 7.92
N SER A 212 11.31 -9.87 6.61
CA SER A 212 11.04 -8.69 5.78
C SER A 212 9.71 -8.87 5.05
N ILE A 213 8.95 -7.78 4.94
CA ILE A 213 7.62 -7.79 4.34
C ILE A 213 7.60 -6.82 3.16
N TYR A 214 7.10 -7.32 2.02
CA TYR A 214 6.83 -6.53 0.83
C TYR A 214 5.41 -6.86 0.35
N THR A 215 4.46 -5.95 0.58
CA THR A 215 3.04 -6.21 0.41
C THR A 215 2.31 -5.01 -0.20
N GLU A 216 1.05 -5.17 -0.56
CA GLU A 216 0.20 -4.05 -0.95
C GLU A 216 -0.24 -3.26 0.27
N VAL A 217 -0.93 -3.89 1.21
CA VAL A 217 -1.46 -3.23 2.41
C VAL A 217 -0.91 -3.84 3.69
N ILE A 218 -0.65 -2.97 4.67
CA ILE A 218 -0.12 -3.34 5.98
C ILE A 218 -1.29 -3.40 6.96
N GLN A 219 -1.46 -4.55 7.64
CA GLN A 219 -2.57 -4.87 8.52
C GLN A 219 -2.08 -5.20 9.94
N ASP A 220 -3.03 -5.42 10.87
CA ASP A 220 -2.77 -5.66 12.30
C ASP A 220 -1.75 -6.77 12.56
N GLY A 221 -1.83 -7.90 11.86
CA GLY A 221 -0.88 -9.00 12.03
C GLY A 221 0.57 -8.59 11.76
N MET A 222 0.81 -7.61 10.88
CA MET A 222 2.15 -7.09 10.63
C MET A 222 2.62 -6.19 11.78
N PHE A 223 1.72 -5.44 12.41
CA PHE A 223 2.04 -4.72 13.64
C PHE A 223 2.39 -5.69 14.78
N ASP A 224 1.67 -6.83 14.89
CA ASP A 224 2.00 -7.87 15.88
C ASP A 224 3.42 -8.42 15.68
N LEU A 225 3.83 -8.62 14.43
CA LEU A 225 5.19 -9.05 14.09
C LEU A 225 6.25 -7.97 14.41
N ILE A 226 5.94 -6.71 14.16
CA ILE A 226 6.84 -5.58 14.48
C ILE A 226 7.00 -5.45 15.99
N ASP A 227 5.89 -5.50 16.76
CA ASP A 227 5.90 -5.39 18.22
C ASP A 227 6.61 -6.58 18.88
N ALA A 228 6.51 -7.78 18.28
CA ALA A 228 7.27 -8.95 18.70
C ALA A 228 8.77 -8.88 18.34
N GLY A 229 9.24 -7.80 17.71
CA GLY A 229 10.63 -7.62 17.31
C GLY A 229 11.09 -8.55 16.18
N LYS A 230 10.17 -9.16 15.43
CA LYS A 230 10.46 -10.18 14.41
C LYS A 230 10.65 -9.62 13.00
N VAL A 231 10.32 -8.35 12.77
CA VAL A 231 10.41 -7.71 11.45
C VAL A 231 11.56 -6.73 11.41
N THR A 232 12.35 -6.80 10.37
CA THR A 232 13.40 -5.83 10.04
C THR A 232 12.81 -4.64 9.29
N VAL A 233 11.95 -4.90 8.30
CA VAL A 233 11.29 -3.89 7.48
C VAL A 233 9.94 -4.40 6.96
N CYS A 234 8.99 -3.48 6.82
CA CYS A 234 7.69 -3.73 6.22
C CYS A 234 7.43 -2.65 5.16
N SER A 235 7.28 -3.04 3.90
CA SER A 235 7.03 -2.14 2.77
C SER A 235 5.66 -2.40 2.17
N GLY A 236 4.89 -1.33 1.91
CA GLY A 236 3.56 -1.42 1.31
C GLY A 236 3.11 -0.10 0.69
N THR A 237 1.90 -0.05 0.13
CA THR A 237 1.35 1.19 -0.44
C THR A 237 0.41 1.92 0.53
N ALA A 238 -0.17 1.21 1.49
CA ALA A 238 -1.12 1.78 2.43
C ALA A 238 -1.17 0.99 3.74
N LEU A 239 -1.55 1.67 4.82
CA LEU A 239 -1.99 1.04 6.06
C LEU A 239 -3.49 0.73 5.94
N SER A 240 -3.87 -0.49 6.30
CA SER A 240 -5.28 -0.92 6.33
C SER A 240 -5.57 -1.79 7.55
N PRO A 241 -5.25 -1.31 8.76
CA PRO A 241 -5.50 -2.04 9.99
C PRO A 241 -6.97 -1.97 10.40
N SER A 242 -7.32 -2.70 11.45
CA SER A 242 -8.58 -2.50 12.17
C SER A 242 -8.61 -1.11 12.86
N PRO A 243 -9.78 -0.66 13.35
CA PRO A 243 -9.85 0.58 14.12
C PRO A 243 -8.93 0.60 15.34
N ASP A 244 -8.78 -0.55 16.02
CA ASP A 244 -7.88 -0.66 17.19
C ASP A 244 -6.40 -0.73 16.75
N GLY A 245 -6.11 -1.39 15.64
CA GLY A 245 -4.77 -1.37 15.02
C GLY A 245 -4.34 0.04 14.61
N LEU A 246 -5.26 0.84 14.08
CA LEU A 246 -4.97 2.23 13.73
C LEU A 246 -4.66 3.09 14.96
N LYS A 247 -5.44 2.95 16.03
CA LYS A 247 -5.14 3.63 17.32
C LYS A 247 -3.77 3.22 17.86
N ARG A 248 -3.44 1.91 17.81
CA ARG A 248 -2.14 1.37 18.22
C ARG A 248 -1.01 1.97 17.37
N PHE A 249 -1.21 2.07 16.06
CA PHE A 249 -0.25 2.68 15.15
C PHE A 249 0.04 4.13 15.54
N TYR A 250 -0.98 4.97 15.69
CA TYR A 250 -0.79 6.37 16.04
C TYR A 250 -0.18 6.57 17.43
N ALA A 251 -0.52 5.70 18.38
CA ALA A 251 0.05 5.76 19.73
C ALA A 251 1.55 5.41 19.77
N ASN A 252 2.06 4.66 18.79
CA ASN A 252 3.43 4.16 18.75
C ASN A 252 4.13 4.47 17.42
N ILE A 253 3.71 5.52 16.73
CA ILE A 253 4.16 5.83 15.37
C ILE A 253 5.67 5.98 15.27
N ASP A 254 6.33 6.49 16.30
CA ASP A 254 7.78 6.68 16.32
C ASP A 254 8.57 5.36 16.28
N GLU A 255 7.98 4.27 16.73
CA GLU A 255 8.58 2.94 16.59
C GLU A 255 8.22 2.30 15.25
N TYR A 256 6.97 2.42 14.80
CA TYR A 256 6.54 1.86 13.53
C TYR A 256 7.21 2.52 12.33
N ARG A 257 7.43 3.85 12.37
CA ARG A 257 8.09 4.58 11.28
C ARG A 257 9.53 4.13 11.02
N LYS A 258 10.19 3.50 11.99
CA LYS A 258 11.54 2.94 11.83
C LYS A 258 11.54 1.67 10.98
N LYS A 259 10.38 1.03 10.82
CA LYS A 259 10.21 -0.28 10.19
C LYS A 259 9.32 -0.25 8.95
N ILE A 260 8.48 0.78 8.79
CA ILE A 260 7.48 0.85 7.72
C ILE A 260 7.93 1.84 6.65
N ILE A 261 7.82 1.41 5.38
CA ILE A 261 8.04 2.23 4.19
C ILE A 261 6.79 2.19 3.34
N LEU A 262 6.24 3.38 3.02
CA LEU A 262 5.06 3.51 2.16
C LEU A 262 5.47 3.95 0.75
N ARG A 263 5.04 3.19 -0.26
CA ARG A 263 5.45 3.34 -1.67
C ARG A 263 4.27 3.55 -2.60
N PRO A 264 4.49 4.11 -3.79
CA PRO A 264 3.47 4.10 -4.85
C PRO A 264 2.99 2.69 -5.17
N GLN A 265 1.69 2.56 -5.48
CA GLN A 265 1.08 1.26 -5.79
C GLN A 265 1.72 0.59 -7.02
N GLU A 266 2.18 1.38 -7.99
CA GLU A 266 2.92 0.86 -9.13
C GLU A 266 4.20 0.10 -8.72
N ILE A 267 4.81 0.47 -7.60
CA ILE A 267 6.01 -0.18 -7.07
C ILE A 267 5.63 -1.36 -6.18
N SER A 268 4.74 -1.16 -5.21
CA SER A 268 4.31 -2.20 -4.27
C SER A 268 3.64 -3.39 -4.96
N ASN A 269 2.88 -3.15 -6.02
CA ASN A 269 2.14 -4.17 -6.76
C ASN A 269 2.86 -4.60 -8.06
N ASN A 270 4.10 -4.15 -8.29
CA ASN A 270 4.82 -4.49 -9.51
C ASN A 270 5.15 -5.98 -9.57
N PRO A 271 4.64 -6.73 -10.57
CA PRO A 271 4.87 -8.17 -10.63
C PRO A 271 6.34 -8.54 -10.82
N GLY A 272 7.12 -7.70 -11.51
CA GLY A 272 8.56 -7.92 -11.68
C GLY A 272 9.31 -7.83 -10.35
N ILE A 273 8.96 -6.88 -9.50
CA ILE A 273 9.56 -6.74 -8.17
C ILE A 273 9.13 -7.89 -7.26
N CYS A 274 7.86 -8.28 -7.26
CA CYS A 274 7.39 -9.44 -6.49
C CYS A 274 8.15 -10.73 -6.86
N LEU A 275 8.37 -10.98 -8.15
CA LEU A 275 9.08 -12.18 -8.61
C LEU A 275 10.55 -12.22 -8.19
N LEU A 276 11.20 -11.05 -8.08
CA LEU A 276 12.61 -10.97 -7.66
C LEU A 276 12.81 -11.38 -6.19
N TYR A 277 11.81 -11.13 -5.32
CA TYR A 277 11.97 -11.35 -3.88
C TYR A 277 11.19 -12.53 -3.34
N THR A 278 9.97 -12.75 -3.83
CA THR A 278 9.00 -13.62 -3.16
C THR A 278 8.78 -14.95 -3.85
N SER A 279 9.25 -15.12 -5.08
CA SER A 279 9.05 -16.37 -5.83
C SER A 279 10.12 -16.53 -6.89
N PRO A 280 11.09 -17.42 -6.70
CA PRO A 280 11.99 -17.77 -7.79
C PRO A 280 11.16 -18.30 -8.96
N SER A 281 11.38 -17.72 -10.13
CA SER A 281 10.72 -18.19 -11.36
C SER A 281 11.01 -19.67 -11.58
N PRO A 282 10.03 -20.47 -12.01
CA PRO A 282 10.31 -21.84 -12.44
C PRO A 282 11.40 -21.95 -13.52
N ARG A 283 11.69 -20.84 -14.23
CA ARG A 283 12.76 -20.77 -15.23
C ARG A 283 14.15 -20.63 -14.65
N ASP A 284 14.26 -20.24 -13.36
CA ASP A 284 15.55 -20.06 -12.69
C ASP A 284 16.06 -21.38 -12.08
N ARG A 285 15.35 -22.49 -12.33
CA ARG A 285 15.71 -23.85 -11.86
C ARG A 285 16.39 -24.72 -12.92
N THR A 286 16.83 -24.13 -14.02
CA THR A 286 17.58 -24.85 -15.07
C THR A 286 19.07 -24.59 -14.99
#